data_dafa8292e89d3b904626bd3e0b20dc4d
#
_entry.id   dafa8292e89d3b904626bd3e0b20dc4d
#
_cell.length_a   1.000
_cell.length_b   1.000
_cell.length_c   1.000
_cell.angle_alpha   90.00
_cell.angle_beta   90.00
_cell.angle_gamma   90.00
#
_symmetry.space_group_name_H-M   'P 1'
#
loop_
_entity.id
_entity.type
_entity.pdbx_description
1 polymer ?
#
loop_
_entity_poly.entity_id
_entity_poly.type
_entity_poly.pdbx_seq_one_letter_code
_entity_poly.pdbx_strand_id
1 'polypeptide(L)'
;MIELSDVTKVFSLTKDQRKIVGSSELRPKLFTAVDSVTFKCDSGKVFALIGPNGSGKTTTLRMISTMMSPTSGIININGNNTSEDGRLARKSIGFMTNQTALYDRLSPYEMVKYFADLNSMDKDAF
;
A
#
# COMPACT_ATOMS: atom_id res chain seq x y z
N MET A 1 -10.67 -3.02 10.26
CA MET A 1 -9.68 -4.07 10.61
C MET A 1 -8.82 -4.35 9.38
N ILE A 2 -7.49 -4.42 9.55
CA ILE A 2 -6.53 -4.78 8.48
C ILE A 2 -5.76 -6.01 8.95
N GLU A 3 -5.61 -7.02 8.10
CA GLU A 3 -4.97 -8.27 8.45
C GLU A 3 -4.05 -8.72 7.31
N LEU A 4 -2.81 -9.00 7.63
CA LEU A 4 -1.80 -9.55 6.73
C LEU A 4 -1.44 -10.96 7.20
N SER A 5 -1.41 -11.92 6.26
CA SER A 5 -1.04 -13.31 6.53
C SER A 5 0.03 -13.73 5.54
N ASP A 6 1.24 -13.94 6.05
CA ASP A 6 2.42 -14.45 5.33
C ASP A 6 2.73 -13.67 4.03
N VAL A 7 2.62 -12.34 4.12
CA VAL A 7 2.72 -11.44 2.96
C VAL A 7 4.16 -11.26 2.53
N THR A 8 4.43 -11.59 1.26
CA THR A 8 5.75 -11.43 0.64
C THR A 8 5.64 -10.57 -0.63
N LYS A 9 6.63 -9.70 -0.86
CA LYS A 9 6.77 -8.93 -2.09
C LYS A 9 8.17 -9.05 -2.66
N VAL A 10 8.24 -9.59 -3.86
CA VAL A 10 9.47 -9.73 -4.63
C VAL A 10 9.38 -8.87 -5.89
N PHE A 11 10.42 -8.12 -6.18
CA PHE A 11 10.58 -7.33 -7.40
C PHE A 11 11.65 -7.94 -8.31
N SER A 12 11.41 -7.90 -9.61
CA SER A 12 12.45 -8.15 -10.60
C SER A 12 13.32 -6.91 -10.77
N LEU A 13 14.64 -7.05 -10.63
CA LEU A 13 15.57 -5.95 -10.84
C LEU A 13 15.83 -5.72 -12.34
N THR A 14 15.78 -4.48 -12.76
CA THR A 14 16.21 -4.07 -14.11
C THR A 14 17.74 -4.13 -14.24
N LYS A 15 18.28 -4.07 -15.48
CA LYS A 15 19.73 -4.09 -15.72
C LYS A 15 20.47 -2.96 -14.98
N ASP A 16 19.88 -1.77 -14.92
CA ASP A 16 20.48 -0.60 -14.26
C ASP A 16 20.45 -0.72 -12.72
N GLN A 17 19.35 -1.23 -12.18
CA GLN A 17 19.22 -1.49 -10.74
C GLN A 17 20.22 -2.53 -10.24
N ARG A 18 20.59 -3.52 -11.07
CA ARG A 18 21.61 -4.52 -10.75
C ARG A 18 23.00 -3.92 -10.58
N LYS A 19 23.35 -2.96 -11.42
CA LYS A 19 24.65 -2.26 -11.31
C LYS A 19 24.78 -1.52 -10.00
N ILE A 20 23.68 -0.93 -9.51
CA ILE A 20 23.64 -0.20 -8.23
C ILE A 20 23.78 -1.14 -7.04
N VAL A 21 23.18 -2.33 -7.10
CA VAL A 21 23.19 -3.33 -6.00
C VAL A 21 24.45 -4.21 -6.02
N GLY A 22 25.35 -4.03 -7.01
CA GLY A 22 26.62 -4.77 -7.08
C GLY A 22 26.46 -6.28 -7.33
N SER A 23 25.32 -6.70 -7.90
CA SER A 23 25.08 -8.11 -8.19
C SER A 23 25.76 -8.54 -9.49
N SER A 24 26.60 -9.58 -9.42
CA SER A 24 27.19 -10.22 -10.61
C SER A 24 26.11 -10.80 -11.52
N GLU A 25 26.37 -10.89 -12.82
CA GLU A 25 25.43 -11.36 -13.86
C GLU A 25 24.84 -12.76 -13.62
N LEU A 26 25.40 -13.53 -12.69
CA LEU A 26 25.07 -14.93 -12.39
C LEU A 26 24.02 -15.10 -11.27
N ARG A 27 23.53 -14.03 -10.60
CA ARG A 27 22.57 -14.14 -9.50
C ARG A 27 21.14 -13.76 -9.89
N PRO A 28 20.12 -14.34 -9.21
CA PRO A 28 18.73 -14.05 -9.55
C PRO A 28 18.44 -12.55 -9.47
N LYS A 29 17.76 -12.10 -10.50
CA LYS A 29 17.32 -10.72 -10.76
C LYS A 29 16.20 -10.27 -9.83
N LEU A 30 16.11 -10.85 -8.62
CA LEU A 30 15.00 -10.70 -7.71
C LEU A 30 15.46 -9.99 -6.43
N PHE A 31 14.63 -9.09 -5.95
CA PHE A 31 14.79 -8.37 -4.69
C PHE A 31 13.55 -8.57 -3.84
N THR A 32 13.69 -9.20 -2.68
CA THR A 32 12.61 -9.35 -1.71
C THR A 32 12.51 -8.08 -0.86
N ALA A 33 11.47 -7.31 -1.08
CA ALA A 33 11.25 -6.05 -0.38
C ALA A 33 10.42 -6.23 0.91
N VAL A 34 9.60 -7.26 0.96
CA VAL A 34 8.82 -7.68 2.13
C VAL A 34 8.86 -9.19 2.16
N ASP A 35 9.14 -9.78 3.31
CA ASP A 35 9.32 -11.22 3.48
C ASP A 35 8.45 -11.73 4.63
N SER A 36 7.46 -12.56 4.29
CA SER A 36 6.58 -13.32 5.20
C SER A 36 6.00 -12.50 6.35
N VAL A 37 5.52 -11.29 6.06
CA VAL A 37 5.00 -10.38 7.09
C VAL A 37 3.58 -10.76 7.48
N THR A 38 3.37 -10.96 8.78
CA THR A 38 2.07 -11.25 9.37
C THR A 38 1.79 -10.29 10.52
N PHE A 39 0.66 -9.59 10.45
CA PHE A 39 0.14 -8.79 11.57
C PHE A 39 -1.34 -8.50 11.38
N LYS A 40 -1.97 -8.02 12.46
CA LYS A 40 -3.35 -7.58 12.48
C LYS A 40 -3.46 -6.22 13.15
N CYS A 41 -4.21 -5.32 12.52
CA CYS A 41 -4.58 -4.02 13.06
C CYS A 41 -6.10 -3.98 13.26
N ASP A 42 -6.52 -3.95 14.51
CA ASP A 42 -7.95 -3.88 14.86
C ASP A 42 -8.51 -2.48 14.65
N SER A 43 -9.82 -2.41 14.44
CA SER A 43 -10.55 -1.14 14.32
C SER A 43 -10.39 -0.29 15.57
N GLY A 44 -10.28 1.02 15.42
CA GLY A 44 -10.11 1.95 16.55
C GLY A 44 -8.73 1.94 17.21
N LYS A 45 -7.77 1.21 16.66
CA LYS A 45 -6.38 1.18 17.14
C LYS A 45 -5.45 1.92 16.18
N VAL A 46 -4.39 2.53 16.74
CA VAL A 46 -3.26 3.07 15.98
C VAL A 46 -2.20 1.99 15.89
N PHE A 47 -1.77 1.69 14.68
CA PHE A 47 -0.70 0.73 14.41
C PHE A 47 0.44 1.43 13.65
N ALA A 48 1.67 1.33 14.13
CA ALA A 48 2.83 1.96 13.52
C ALA A 48 3.82 0.91 12.98
N LEU A 49 4.23 1.08 11.73
CA LEU A 49 5.33 0.33 11.13
C LEU A 49 6.63 1.12 11.34
N ILE A 50 7.52 0.59 12.17
CA ILE A 50 8.79 1.22 12.54
C ILE A 50 9.94 0.40 11.95
N GLY A 51 10.98 1.09 11.49
CA GLY A 51 12.19 0.43 10.94
C GLY A 51 13.01 1.38 10.08
N PRO A 52 14.24 1.00 9.71
CA PRO A 52 15.14 1.81 8.88
C PRO A 52 14.60 2.01 7.46
N ASN A 53 15.23 2.91 6.70
CA ASN A 53 14.91 3.07 5.29
C ASN A 53 15.23 1.76 4.54
N GLY A 54 14.37 1.38 3.60
CA GLY A 54 14.51 0.11 2.87
C GLY A 54 13.93 -1.13 3.57
N SER A 55 13.40 -1.03 4.81
CA SER A 55 12.82 -2.19 5.52
C SER A 55 11.43 -2.63 5.05
N GLY A 56 10.96 -2.15 3.90
CA GLY A 56 9.70 -2.59 3.31
C GLY A 56 8.44 -1.85 3.78
N LYS A 57 8.51 -0.88 4.71
CA LYS A 57 7.33 -0.16 5.24
C LYS A 57 6.44 0.42 4.16
N THR A 58 7.01 1.21 3.28
CA THR A 58 6.26 1.85 2.18
C THR A 58 5.70 0.83 1.20
N THR A 59 6.43 -0.27 0.94
CA THR A 59 5.96 -1.36 0.10
C THR A 59 4.76 -2.05 0.74
N THR A 60 4.82 -2.33 2.04
CA THR A 60 3.71 -2.92 2.80
C THR A 60 2.48 -2.02 2.77
N LEU A 61 2.64 -0.71 3.03
CA LEU A 61 1.52 0.25 2.96
C LEU A 61 0.92 0.35 1.56
N ARG A 62 1.75 0.30 0.49
CA ARG A 62 1.26 0.28 -0.90
C ARG A 62 0.49 -1.00 -1.23
N MET A 63 0.86 -2.14 -0.66
CA MET A 63 0.08 -3.37 -0.81
C MET A 63 -1.25 -3.31 -0.06
N ILE A 64 -1.26 -2.79 1.16
CA ILE A 64 -2.50 -2.55 1.94
C ILE A 64 -3.43 -1.59 1.19
N SER A 65 -2.89 -0.50 0.61
CA SER A 65 -3.68 0.46 -0.17
C SER A 65 -4.12 -0.05 -1.56
N THR A 66 -3.82 -1.30 -1.89
CA THR A 66 -4.11 -1.94 -3.19
C THR A 66 -3.44 -1.28 -4.39
N MET A 67 -2.43 -0.43 -4.19
CA MET A 67 -1.62 0.16 -5.28
C MET A 67 -0.71 -0.88 -5.93
N MET A 68 -0.44 -1.99 -5.24
CA MET A 68 0.27 -3.15 -5.78
C MET A 68 -0.20 -4.42 -5.09
N SER A 69 -0.16 -5.54 -5.80
CA SER A 69 -0.47 -6.86 -5.24
C SER A 69 0.77 -7.47 -4.56
N PRO A 70 0.60 -8.25 -3.49
CA PRO A 70 1.66 -9.09 -2.96
C PRO A 70 2.10 -10.14 -3.99
N THR A 71 3.30 -10.68 -3.85
CA THR A 71 3.77 -11.83 -4.64
C THR A 71 3.19 -13.12 -4.08
N SER A 72 3.06 -13.22 -2.76
CA SER A 72 2.37 -14.30 -2.05
C SER A 72 1.81 -13.78 -0.72
N GLY A 73 0.97 -14.59 -0.08
CA GLY A 73 0.26 -14.23 1.13
C GLY A 73 -1.05 -13.48 0.86
N ILE A 74 -1.77 -13.15 1.91
CA ILE A 74 -3.12 -12.58 1.84
C ILE A 74 -3.18 -11.29 2.64
N ILE A 75 -3.84 -10.27 2.08
CA ILE A 75 -4.18 -9.02 2.77
C ILE A 75 -5.69 -8.87 2.77
N ASN A 76 -6.28 -8.80 3.95
CA ASN A 76 -7.70 -8.57 4.15
C ASN A 76 -7.94 -7.19 4.77
N ILE A 77 -8.92 -6.46 4.22
CA ILE A 77 -9.38 -5.18 4.74
C ILE A 77 -10.88 -5.28 4.97
N ASN A 78 -11.27 -5.21 6.24
CA ASN A 78 -12.66 -5.40 6.66
C ASN A 78 -13.31 -6.66 6.06
N GLY A 79 -12.53 -7.76 6.00
CA GLY A 79 -12.97 -9.06 5.46
C GLY A 79 -12.85 -9.20 3.94
N ASN A 80 -12.46 -8.14 3.21
CA ASN A 80 -12.29 -8.21 1.75
C ASN A 80 -10.83 -8.48 1.40
N ASN A 81 -10.56 -9.52 0.63
CA ASN A 81 -9.22 -9.82 0.11
C ASN A 81 -8.83 -8.79 -0.95
N THR A 82 -7.68 -8.12 -0.75
CA THR A 82 -7.23 -7.05 -1.65
C THR A 82 -6.92 -7.52 -3.07
N SER A 83 -6.60 -8.79 -3.27
CA SER A 83 -6.29 -9.37 -4.58
C SER A 83 -7.54 -9.82 -5.35
N GLU A 84 -8.60 -10.20 -4.64
CA GLU A 84 -9.86 -10.67 -5.23
C GLU A 84 -10.89 -9.54 -5.29
N ASP A 85 -11.07 -8.84 -4.17
CA ASP A 85 -12.08 -7.80 -3.98
C ASP A 85 -11.46 -6.41 -3.78
N GLY A 86 -10.41 -6.10 -4.53
CA GLY A 86 -9.65 -4.85 -4.36
C GLY A 86 -10.49 -3.57 -4.44
N ARG A 87 -11.63 -3.60 -5.15
CA ARG A 87 -12.56 -2.47 -5.19
C ARG A 87 -13.28 -2.25 -3.85
N LEU A 88 -13.72 -3.33 -3.21
CA LEU A 88 -14.39 -3.28 -1.90
C LEU A 88 -13.39 -2.91 -0.80
N ALA A 89 -12.18 -3.47 -0.86
CA ALA A 89 -11.08 -3.11 0.03
C ALA A 89 -10.78 -1.60 -0.04
N ARG A 90 -10.65 -1.01 -1.24
CA ARG A 90 -10.41 0.43 -1.43
C ARG A 90 -11.50 1.33 -0.87
N LYS A 91 -12.77 0.92 -0.94
CA LYS A 91 -13.89 1.68 -0.35
C LYS A 91 -13.80 1.77 1.18
N SER A 92 -13.06 0.87 1.81
CA SER A 92 -12.93 0.77 3.27
C SER A 92 -11.72 1.47 3.84
N ILE A 93 -10.87 2.09 3.00
CA ILE A 93 -9.63 2.75 3.42
C ILE A 93 -9.48 4.14 2.82
N GLY A 94 -8.91 5.06 3.60
CA GLY A 94 -8.29 6.28 3.09
C GLY A 94 -6.77 6.09 3.07
N PHE A 95 -6.10 6.55 2.01
CA PHE A 95 -4.66 6.45 1.86
C PHE A 95 -4.04 7.81 1.56
N MET A 96 -3.07 8.22 2.37
CA MET A 96 -2.33 9.46 2.18
C MET A 96 -0.83 9.17 2.17
N THR A 97 -0.11 9.78 1.24
CA THR A 97 1.35 9.70 1.15
C THR A 97 1.99 11.04 1.49
N ASN A 98 3.27 11.02 1.82
CA ASN A 98 4.08 12.23 1.98
C ASN A 98 4.29 13.02 0.66
N GLN A 99 3.94 12.43 -0.47
CA GLN A 99 4.04 13.02 -1.81
C GLN A 99 2.67 13.43 -2.38
N THR A 100 1.63 13.45 -1.54
CA THR A 100 0.32 13.89 -1.98
C THR A 100 0.39 15.38 -2.32
N ALA A 101 0.42 15.70 -3.61
CA ALA A 101 0.33 17.07 -4.09
C ALA A 101 -1.11 17.56 -3.96
N LEU A 102 -1.26 18.77 -3.43
CA LEU A 102 -2.54 19.47 -3.46
C LEU A 102 -2.67 20.14 -4.84
N TYR A 103 -3.90 20.21 -5.34
CA TYR A 103 -4.17 20.97 -6.56
C TYR A 103 -4.17 22.47 -6.23
N ASP A 104 -3.19 23.22 -6.72
CA ASP A 104 -2.98 24.64 -6.39
C ASP A 104 -4.18 25.57 -6.70
N ARG A 105 -5.11 25.08 -7.54
CA ARG A 105 -6.31 25.83 -7.96
C ARG A 105 -7.55 25.51 -7.16
N LEU A 106 -7.47 24.56 -6.22
CA LEU A 106 -8.59 24.16 -5.37
C LEU A 106 -8.37 24.62 -3.93
N SER A 107 -9.40 25.18 -3.31
CA SER A 107 -9.41 25.36 -1.86
C SER A 107 -9.40 24.01 -1.14
N PRO A 108 -9.00 23.95 0.14
CA PRO A 108 -9.06 22.72 0.92
C PRO A 108 -10.45 22.04 0.91
N TYR A 109 -11.50 22.84 0.97
CA TYR A 109 -12.89 22.34 0.90
C TYR A 109 -13.19 21.70 -0.45
N GLU A 110 -12.87 22.36 -1.56
CA GLU A 110 -13.08 21.83 -2.91
C GLU A 110 -12.27 20.56 -3.15
N MET A 111 -11.07 20.48 -2.59
CA MET A 111 -10.24 19.28 -2.65
C MET A 111 -10.90 18.09 -1.97
N VAL A 112 -11.34 18.27 -0.72
CA VAL A 112 -12.00 17.20 0.04
C VAL A 112 -13.30 16.81 -0.64
N LYS A 113 -14.10 17.79 -1.11
CA LYS A 113 -15.33 17.57 -1.86
C LYS A 113 -15.08 16.77 -3.15
N TYR A 114 -14.05 17.12 -3.91
CA TYR A 114 -13.69 16.40 -5.13
C TYR A 114 -13.42 14.91 -4.87
N PHE A 115 -12.65 14.60 -3.81
CA PHE A 115 -12.39 13.20 -3.45
C PHE A 115 -13.62 12.50 -2.86
N ALA A 116 -14.48 13.21 -2.13
CA ALA A 116 -15.75 12.66 -1.64
C ALA A 116 -16.66 12.27 -2.80
N ASP A 117 -16.81 13.14 -3.80
CA ASP A 117 -17.60 12.90 -5.01
C ASP A 117 -17.04 11.71 -5.82
N LEU A 118 -15.71 11.61 -5.98
CA LEU A 118 -15.05 10.47 -6.63
C LEU A 118 -15.32 9.13 -5.94
N ASN A 119 -15.43 9.14 -4.62
CA ASN A 119 -15.72 7.94 -3.83
C ASN A 119 -17.23 7.71 -3.62
N SER A 120 -18.11 8.51 -4.25
CA SER A 120 -19.56 8.44 -4.11
C SER A 120 -19.98 8.48 -2.63
N MET A 121 -19.35 9.34 -1.84
CA MET A 121 -19.73 9.57 -0.45
C MET A 121 -21.10 10.26 -0.40
N ASP A 122 -21.89 9.91 0.63
CA ASP A 122 -23.15 10.56 0.88
C ASP A 122 -22.93 12.06 1.19
N LYS A 123 -23.78 12.93 0.62
CA LYS A 123 -23.70 14.37 0.84
C LYS A 123 -23.89 14.76 2.31
N ASP A 124 -24.61 13.94 3.06
CA ASP A 124 -24.85 14.14 4.49
C ASP A 124 -23.67 13.71 5.38
N ALA A 125 -22.66 13.02 4.79
CA ALA A 125 -21.44 12.61 5.47
C ALA A 125 -20.27 13.61 5.31
N PHE A 126 -20.54 14.75 4.64
CA PHE A 126 -19.52 15.74 4.26
C PHE A 126 -19.63 17.09 5.01
#